data_ece452c7e3da80558afcaf4b7bf169e4
#
_entry.id   ece452c7e3da80558afcaf4b7bf169e4
#
_cell.length_a   1.000
_cell.length_b   1.000
_cell.length_c   1.000
_cell.angle_alpha   90.00
_cell.angle_beta   90.00
_cell.angle_gamma   90.00
#
_symmetry.space_group_name_H-M   'P 1'
#
loop_
_entity.id
_entity.type
_entity.pdbx_description
1 polymer ?
#
loop_
_entity_poly.entity_id
_entity_poly.type
_entity_poly.pdbx_seq_one_letter_code
_entity_poly.pdbx_strand_id
1 'polypeptide(L)'
;MYTLSLEIINKCNLNCTYCYLGEKKNTYMSLETAQKAIDIAVHEANKQYDRTLMVYFIGGEPLMAFNLMKDAVGYTKKKCQETNLICKFSTTINGTLVTDEIIDFFVENTFEVKVSLDGPEYVQNLNRRDYAGNGSFEKIMKNLPLLRKYEQATGNQISIASVVTSNNYQYYAESFQFLLDLGIRKLESGIDHYCMWNENDLHGLKEQLEQVFYFCLLYTSDAAD
;
A
#
# COMPACT_ATOMS: atom_id res chain seq x y z
N MET A 1 -10.63 -3.16 -17.63
CA MET A 1 -10.65 -2.39 -16.35
C MET A 1 -9.94 -1.06 -16.59
N TYR A 2 -10.55 0.04 -16.21
CA TYR A 2 -9.92 1.35 -16.19
C TYR A 2 -9.50 1.69 -14.74
N THR A 3 -8.27 2.16 -14.56
CA THR A 3 -7.74 2.51 -13.23
C THR A 3 -7.53 4.02 -13.14
N LEU A 4 -8.13 4.62 -12.11
CA LEU A 4 -7.92 6.01 -11.73
C LEU A 4 -7.09 6.07 -10.45
N SER A 5 -5.90 6.67 -10.50
CA SER A 5 -5.13 6.99 -9.29
C SER A 5 -5.45 8.40 -8.83
N LEU A 6 -5.93 8.53 -7.59
CA LEU A 6 -6.22 9.80 -6.93
C LEU A 6 -5.16 10.06 -5.85
N GLU A 7 -4.28 11.01 -6.09
CA GLU A 7 -3.38 11.54 -5.07
C GLU A 7 -4.14 12.57 -4.23
N ILE A 8 -4.88 12.09 -3.22
CA ILE A 8 -5.81 12.92 -2.45
C ILE A 8 -5.13 13.87 -1.47
N ILE A 9 -3.85 13.62 -1.15
CA ILE A 9 -3.09 14.40 -0.18
C ILE A 9 -1.58 14.26 -0.46
N ASN A 10 -0.85 15.38 -0.38
CA ASN A 10 0.62 15.34 -0.45
C ASN A 10 1.27 15.19 0.96
N LYS A 11 0.58 15.60 2.04
CA LYS A 11 1.06 15.47 3.41
C LYS A 11 1.12 14.02 3.86
N CYS A 12 2.14 13.70 4.67
CA CYS A 12 2.28 12.41 5.35
C CYS A 12 2.70 12.62 6.80
N ASN A 13 2.34 11.74 7.68
CA ASN A 13 2.81 11.72 9.07
C ASN A 13 4.18 11.04 9.24
N LEU A 14 4.69 10.39 8.18
CA LEU A 14 6.04 9.84 8.12
C LEU A 14 6.95 10.65 7.18
N ASN A 15 8.25 10.56 7.45
CA ASN A 15 9.33 11.17 6.66
C ASN A 15 10.31 10.09 6.17
N CYS A 16 9.81 9.12 5.37
CA CYS A 16 10.62 8.03 4.85
C CYS A 16 11.75 8.55 3.96
N THR A 17 12.96 7.98 4.09
CA THR A 17 14.16 8.45 3.40
C THR A 17 14.10 8.29 1.89
N TYR A 18 13.42 7.28 1.40
CA TYR A 18 13.25 6.96 -0.03
C TYR A 18 11.91 7.44 -0.62
N CYS A 19 11.23 8.37 0.05
CA CYS A 19 9.91 8.79 -0.40
C CYS A 19 9.99 9.53 -1.73
N TYR A 20 9.33 8.99 -2.76
CA TYR A 20 9.30 9.57 -4.10
C TYR A 20 8.63 10.96 -4.19
N LEU A 21 7.81 11.33 -3.20
CA LEU A 21 7.18 12.64 -3.13
C LEU A 21 8.16 13.78 -2.77
N GLY A 22 9.37 13.45 -2.31
CA GLY A 22 10.33 14.46 -1.85
C GLY A 22 9.78 15.34 -0.73
N GLU A 23 9.79 16.67 -0.91
CA GLU A 23 9.23 17.59 0.06
C GLU A 23 7.71 17.51 0.12
N LYS A 24 7.19 17.10 1.28
CA LYS A 24 5.76 16.89 1.50
C LYS A 24 5.09 18.21 1.90
N LYS A 25 4.18 18.68 1.05
CA LYS A 25 3.41 19.91 1.28
C LYS A 25 2.10 19.60 1.99
N ASN A 26 1.60 20.53 2.79
CA ASN A 26 0.29 20.42 3.44
C ASN A 26 -0.84 20.75 2.44
N THR A 27 -0.90 20.01 1.33
CA THR A 27 -1.89 20.19 0.27
C THR A 27 -2.80 18.99 0.17
N TYR A 28 -4.08 19.26 -0.08
CA TYR A 28 -5.16 18.29 -0.24
C TYR A 28 -5.83 18.51 -1.59
N MET A 29 -6.25 17.44 -2.23
CA MET A 29 -7.14 17.52 -3.37
C MET A 29 -8.49 18.09 -2.94
N SER A 30 -9.11 18.93 -3.74
CA SER A 30 -10.49 19.33 -3.47
C SER A 30 -11.47 18.22 -3.89
N LEU A 31 -12.63 18.14 -3.22
CA LEU A 31 -13.68 17.21 -3.63
C LEU A 31 -14.12 17.46 -5.08
N GLU A 32 -14.21 18.72 -5.51
CA GLU A 32 -14.54 19.07 -6.89
C GLU A 32 -13.53 18.50 -7.90
N THR A 33 -12.22 18.56 -7.57
CA THR A 33 -11.18 17.97 -8.43
C THR A 33 -11.30 16.45 -8.49
N ALA A 34 -11.53 15.79 -7.34
CA ALA A 34 -11.76 14.36 -7.28
C ALA A 34 -12.99 13.96 -8.12
N GLN A 35 -14.09 14.67 -8.00
CA GLN A 35 -15.33 14.42 -8.77
C GLN A 35 -15.11 14.55 -10.27
N LYS A 36 -14.42 15.60 -10.74
CA LYS A 36 -14.09 15.78 -12.17
C LYS A 36 -13.20 14.61 -12.69
N ALA A 37 -12.22 14.18 -11.90
CA ALA A 37 -11.39 13.05 -12.28
C ALA A 37 -12.20 11.74 -12.34
N ILE A 38 -13.10 11.52 -11.39
CA ILE A 38 -14.00 10.37 -11.37
C ILE A 38 -14.96 10.39 -12.58
N ASP A 39 -15.53 11.55 -12.95
CA ASP A 39 -16.41 11.65 -14.12
C ASP A 39 -15.68 11.26 -15.43
N ILE A 40 -14.43 11.70 -15.58
CA ILE A 40 -13.57 11.28 -16.72
C ILE A 40 -13.34 9.77 -16.67
N ALA A 41 -12.98 9.24 -15.51
CA ALA A 41 -12.69 7.81 -15.35
C ALA A 41 -13.93 6.93 -15.60
N VAL A 42 -15.11 7.35 -15.15
CA VAL A 42 -16.39 6.69 -15.45
C VAL A 42 -16.66 6.67 -16.95
N HIS A 43 -16.44 7.79 -17.65
CA HIS A 43 -16.57 7.85 -19.10
C HIS A 43 -15.63 6.87 -19.80
N GLU A 44 -14.37 6.79 -19.39
CA GLU A 44 -13.39 5.88 -19.96
C GLU A 44 -13.65 4.40 -19.60
N ALA A 45 -14.07 4.13 -18.37
CA ALA A 45 -14.44 2.78 -17.95
C ALA A 45 -15.64 2.22 -18.73
N ASN A 46 -16.59 3.09 -19.12
CA ASN A 46 -17.72 2.70 -19.95
C ASN A 46 -17.33 2.18 -21.34
N LYS A 47 -16.15 2.55 -21.83
CA LYS A 47 -15.60 2.07 -23.11
C LYS A 47 -14.91 0.71 -22.98
N GLN A 48 -14.61 0.27 -21.75
CA GLN A 48 -13.93 -1.00 -21.51
C GLN A 48 -14.91 -2.18 -21.59
N TYR A 49 -14.46 -3.30 -22.12
CA TYR A 49 -15.27 -4.52 -22.27
C TYR A 49 -15.82 -5.03 -20.91
N ASP A 50 -15.00 -5.02 -19.88
CA ASP A 50 -15.33 -5.53 -18.54
C ASP A 50 -16.08 -4.51 -17.66
N ARG A 51 -16.29 -3.27 -18.18
CA ARG A 51 -17.04 -2.21 -17.53
C ARG A 51 -16.68 -2.03 -16.04
N THR A 52 -15.38 -2.09 -15.74
CA THR A 52 -14.86 -1.99 -14.38
C THR A 52 -14.03 -0.72 -14.21
N LEU A 53 -14.35 0.07 -13.18
CA LEU A 53 -13.55 1.20 -12.69
C LEU A 53 -12.87 0.82 -11.38
N MET A 54 -11.55 0.88 -11.34
CA MET A 54 -10.74 0.79 -10.12
C MET A 54 -10.32 2.21 -9.72
N VAL A 55 -10.66 2.64 -8.51
CA VAL A 55 -10.15 3.89 -7.92
C VAL A 55 -9.10 3.56 -6.87
N TYR A 56 -7.88 4.02 -7.13
CA TYR A 56 -6.72 3.81 -6.27
C TYR A 56 -6.37 5.09 -5.52
N PHE A 57 -6.58 5.10 -4.20
CA PHE A 57 -6.25 6.23 -3.34
C PHE A 57 -4.80 6.16 -2.87
N ILE A 58 -4.04 7.19 -3.22
CA ILE A 58 -2.62 7.34 -2.90
C ILE A 58 -2.33 8.76 -2.41
N GLY A 59 -1.08 9.04 -2.15
CA GLY A 59 -0.56 10.36 -1.77
C GLY A 59 0.56 10.23 -0.75
N GLY A 60 0.67 11.20 0.16
CA GLY A 60 1.57 11.09 1.29
C GLY A 60 1.11 9.97 2.23
N GLU A 61 0.06 10.24 3.01
CA GLU A 61 -0.68 9.21 3.74
C GLU A 61 -2.19 9.42 3.52
N PRO A 62 -2.85 8.57 2.74
CA PRO A 62 -4.26 8.76 2.38
C PRO A 62 -5.21 8.84 3.57
N LEU A 63 -4.90 8.14 4.69
CA LEU A 63 -5.74 8.17 5.89
C LEU A 63 -5.76 9.52 6.60
N MET A 64 -4.81 10.42 6.32
CA MET A 64 -4.88 11.81 6.79
C MET A 64 -5.96 12.63 6.05
N ALA A 65 -6.45 12.14 4.91
CA ALA A 65 -7.55 12.73 4.13
C ALA A 65 -8.77 11.78 4.09
N PHE A 66 -9.02 11.03 5.17
CA PHE A 66 -10.04 9.98 5.20
C PHE A 66 -11.45 10.48 4.87
N ASN A 67 -11.83 11.68 5.30
CA ASN A 67 -13.13 12.25 4.94
C ASN A 67 -13.27 12.47 3.43
N LEU A 68 -12.22 13.00 2.78
CA LEU A 68 -12.23 13.14 1.33
C LEU A 68 -12.29 11.79 0.61
N MET A 69 -11.63 10.77 1.14
CA MET A 69 -11.72 9.39 0.63
C MET A 69 -13.16 8.89 0.72
N LYS A 70 -13.85 9.06 1.87
CA LYS A 70 -15.26 8.68 2.04
C LYS A 70 -16.15 9.36 1.02
N ASP A 71 -16.01 10.66 0.84
CA ASP A 71 -16.81 11.46 -0.10
C ASP A 71 -16.59 11.03 -1.56
N ALA A 72 -15.32 10.78 -1.94
CA ALA A 72 -14.95 10.30 -3.27
C ALA A 72 -15.50 8.89 -3.56
N VAL A 73 -15.44 7.99 -2.57
CA VAL A 73 -16.02 6.64 -2.68
C VAL A 73 -17.56 6.73 -2.87
N GLY A 74 -18.23 7.53 -2.07
CA GLY A 74 -19.68 7.74 -2.19
C GLY A 74 -20.06 8.28 -3.57
N TYR A 75 -19.31 9.27 -4.06
CA TYR A 75 -19.51 9.82 -5.40
C TYR A 75 -19.28 8.79 -6.50
N THR A 76 -18.19 8.01 -6.41
CA THR A 76 -17.86 6.96 -7.37
C THR A 76 -18.96 5.90 -7.43
N LYS A 77 -19.41 5.40 -6.28
CA LYS A 77 -20.49 4.40 -6.20
C LYS A 77 -21.76 4.90 -6.88
N LYS A 78 -22.17 6.15 -6.62
CA LYS A 78 -23.32 6.78 -7.28
C LYS A 78 -23.14 6.80 -8.81
N LYS A 79 -22.02 7.27 -9.31
CA LYS A 79 -21.74 7.37 -10.75
C LYS A 79 -21.67 6.00 -11.43
N CYS A 80 -21.05 5.02 -10.79
CA CYS A 80 -21.00 3.66 -11.30
C CYS A 80 -22.40 3.00 -11.34
N GLN A 81 -23.25 3.27 -10.34
CA GLN A 81 -24.63 2.80 -10.35
C GLN A 81 -25.43 3.42 -11.50
N GLU A 82 -25.33 4.74 -11.72
CA GLU A 82 -25.99 5.46 -12.81
C GLU A 82 -25.58 4.94 -14.20
N THR A 83 -24.37 4.42 -14.34
CA THR A 83 -23.79 3.95 -15.60
C THR A 83 -23.65 2.44 -15.72
N ASN A 84 -24.13 1.68 -14.74
CA ASN A 84 -24.01 0.22 -14.66
C ASN A 84 -22.56 -0.28 -14.81
N LEU A 85 -21.63 0.38 -14.08
CA LEU A 85 -20.22 -0.03 -13.95
C LEU A 85 -19.99 -0.79 -12.66
N ILE A 86 -19.03 -1.70 -12.67
CA ILE A 86 -18.45 -2.30 -11.46
C ILE A 86 -17.42 -1.32 -10.92
N CYS A 87 -17.58 -0.85 -9.68
CA CYS A 87 -16.55 -0.07 -9.02
C CYS A 87 -15.76 -0.91 -8.02
N LYS A 88 -14.45 -0.70 -8.00
CA LYS A 88 -13.50 -1.29 -7.06
C LYS A 88 -12.63 -0.19 -6.46
N PHE A 89 -12.16 -0.41 -5.24
CA PHE A 89 -11.36 0.55 -4.51
C PHE A 89 -10.07 -0.09 -4.00
N SER A 90 -8.99 0.65 -4.03
CA SER A 90 -7.71 0.23 -3.51
C SER A 90 -7.00 1.40 -2.83
N THR A 91 -6.14 1.12 -1.86
CA THR A 91 -5.30 2.14 -1.22
C THR A 91 -3.99 1.54 -0.75
N THR A 92 -2.93 2.38 -0.77
CA THR A 92 -1.68 2.08 -0.07
C THR A 92 -1.55 3.01 1.13
N ILE A 93 -1.39 2.44 2.31
CA ILE A 93 -1.27 3.14 3.58
C ILE A 93 0.04 2.80 4.28
N ASN A 94 0.51 3.68 5.16
CA ASN A 94 1.68 3.39 5.98
C ASN A 94 1.36 2.54 7.24
N GLY A 95 0.09 2.22 7.48
CA GLY A 95 -0.37 1.36 8.56
C GLY A 95 -0.39 1.99 9.96
N THR A 96 0.06 3.23 10.14
CA THR A 96 0.18 3.85 11.47
C THR A 96 -1.10 4.53 11.97
N LEU A 97 -2.05 4.82 11.08
CA LEU A 97 -3.28 5.59 11.37
C LEU A 97 -4.56 4.74 11.30
N VAL A 98 -4.44 3.43 11.28
CA VAL A 98 -5.58 2.51 11.18
C VAL A 98 -6.42 2.58 12.46
N THR A 99 -7.74 2.65 12.30
CA THR A 99 -8.74 2.63 13.38
C THR A 99 -9.88 1.67 13.04
N ASP A 100 -10.74 1.33 14.01
CA ASP A 100 -11.94 0.52 13.74
C ASP A 100 -12.85 1.15 12.69
N GLU A 101 -13.08 2.48 12.73
CA GLU A 101 -13.88 3.20 11.71
C GLU A 101 -13.31 3.01 10.30
N ILE A 102 -11.98 3.07 10.16
CA ILE A 102 -11.31 2.89 8.86
C ILE A 102 -11.46 1.45 8.38
N ILE A 103 -11.30 0.47 9.27
CA ILE A 103 -11.47 -0.93 8.93
C ILE A 103 -12.91 -1.23 8.53
N ASP A 104 -13.89 -0.77 9.29
CA ASP A 104 -15.31 -0.97 8.97
C ASP A 104 -15.65 -0.35 7.60
N PHE A 105 -15.11 0.83 7.27
CA PHE A 105 -15.25 1.45 5.96
C PHE A 105 -14.58 0.63 4.84
N PHE A 106 -13.39 0.07 5.07
CA PHE A 106 -12.71 -0.77 4.09
C PHE A 106 -13.46 -2.08 3.84
N VAL A 107 -14.02 -2.68 4.89
CA VAL A 107 -14.87 -3.87 4.79
C VAL A 107 -16.14 -3.58 3.98
N GLU A 108 -16.88 -2.52 4.34
CA GLU A 108 -18.13 -2.13 3.67
C GLU A 108 -17.95 -1.88 2.17
N ASN A 109 -16.80 -1.32 1.78
CA ASN A 109 -16.50 -0.94 0.41
C ASN A 109 -15.55 -1.92 -0.30
N THR A 110 -15.24 -3.04 0.31
CA THR A 110 -14.39 -4.13 -0.22
C THR A 110 -13.07 -3.60 -0.80
N PHE A 111 -12.38 -2.74 -0.04
CA PHE A 111 -11.10 -2.17 -0.48
C PHE A 111 -10.05 -3.26 -0.68
N GLU A 112 -9.18 -3.10 -1.65
CA GLU A 112 -7.89 -3.77 -1.68
C GLU A 112 -6.89 -2.93 -0.88
N VAL A 113 -6.42 -3.46 0.25
CA VAL A 113 -5.56 -2.71 1.20
C VAL A 113 -4.11 -3.17 1.07
N LYS A 114 -3.23 -2.22 0.77
CA LYS A 114 -1.79 -2.42 0.76
C LYS A 114 -1.15 -1.63 1.90
N VAL A 115 -0.32 -2.30 2.70
CA VAL A 115 0.35 -1.70 3.86
C VAL A 115 1.85 -1.63 3.59
N SER A 116 2.44 -0.49 3.87
CA SER A 116 3.88 -0.28 3.71
C SER A 116 4.65 -0.85 4.90
N LEU A 117 5.36 -1.96 4.70
CA LEU A 117 6.17 -2.63 5.74
C LEU A 117 7.41 -3.26 5.10
N ASP A 118 8.60 -2.79 5.49
CA ASP A 118 9.86 -3.20 4.87
C ASP A 118 10.47 -4.47 5.51
N GLY A 119 10.05 -4.82 6.73
CA GLY A 119 10.58 -5.98 7.45
C GLY A 119 10.46 -5.85 8.97
N PRO A 120 11.33 -6.51 9.76
CA PRO A 120 11.37 -6.41 11.21
C PRO A 120 11.70 -4.98 11.67
N GLU A 121 11.56 -4.72 12.97
CA GLU A 121 11.63 -3.37 13.53
C GLU A 121 12.84 -2.57 13.07
N TYR A 122 14.04 -3.15 13.18
CA TYR A 122 15.27 -2.44 12.83
C TYR A 122 15.35 -2.12 11.33
N VAL A 123 14.80 -2.96 10.44
CA VAL A 123 14.74 -2.71 8.99
C VAL A 123 13.70 -1.63 8.68
N GLN A 124 12.49 -1.77 9.22
CA GLN A 124 11.42 -0.79 9.06
C GLN A 124 11.87 0.60 9.51
N ASN A 125 12.48 0.67 10.68
CA ASN A 125 12.88 1.92 11.30
C ASN A 125 14.19 2.51 10.74
N LEU A 126 14.90 1.84 9.81
CA LEU A 126 15.98 2.46 9.04
C LEU A 126 15.45 3.62 8.20
N ASN A 127 14.37 3.40 7.48
CA ASN A 127 13.90 4.30 6.44
C ASN A 127 12.55 4.95 6.74
N ARG A 128 11.66 4.29 7.51
CA ARG A 128 10.27 4.75 7.74
C ARG A 128 10.10 5.32 9.14
N ARG A 129 10.54 6.56 9.31
CA ARG A 129 10.44 7.33 10.56
C ARG A 129 9.45 8.48 10.43
N ASP A 130 8.96 8.96 11.58
CA ASP A 130 8.21 10.22 11.63
C ASP A 130 9.18 11.44 11.60
N TYR A 131 8.62 12.64 11.59
CA TYR A 131 9.43 13.87 11.56
C TYR A 131 10.23 14.14 12.85
N ALA A 132 9.90 13.45 13.94
CA ALA A 132 10.66 13.49 15.20
C ALA A 132 11.76 12.41 15.26
N GLY A 133 11.89 11.57 14.21
CA GLY A 133 12.87 10.49 14.13
C GLY A 133 12.41 9.18 14.76
N ASN A 134 11.18 9.10 15.28
CA ASN A 134 10.65 7.85 15.85
C ASN A 134 10.30 6.86 14.75
N GLY A 135 10.56 5.57 15.01
CA GLY A 135 10.20 4.48 14.11
C GLY A 135 8.68 4.31 13.94
N SER A 136 8.30 3.69 12.84
CA SER A 136 6.88 3.39 12.55
C SER A 136 6.45 1.97 12.93
N PHE A 137 7.40 1.06 13.16
CA PHE A 137 7.14 -0.37 13.34
C PHE A 137 6.15 -0.68 14.46
N GLU A 138 6.37 -0.17 15.68
CA GLU A 138 5.49 -0.43 16.81
C GLU A 138 4.04 -0.01 16.55
N LYS A 139 3.85 1.15 15.89
CA LYS A 139 2.51 1.66 15.54
C LYS A 139 1.80 0.72 14.56
N ILE A 140 2.54 0.16 13.58
CA ILE A 140 2.00 -0.79 12.61
C ILE A 140 1.64 -2.10 13.30
N MET A 141 2.54 -2.64 14.14
CA MET A 141 2.28 -3.89 14.88
C MET A 141 1.10 -3.77 15.84
N LYS A 142 0.93 -2.61 16.49
CA LYS A 142 -0.25 -2.33 17.32
C LYS A 142 -1.56 -2.37 16.51
N ASN A 143 -1.51 -1.96 15.25
CA ASN A 143 -2.67 -1.93 14.35
C ASN A 143 -2.87 -3.24 13.57
N LEU A 144 -1.92 -4.17 13.65
CA LEU A 144 -2.01 -5.45 12.92
C LEU A 144 -3.28 -6.25 13.27
N PRO A 145 -3.76 -6.32 14.53
CA PRO A 145 -5.02 -6.98 14.84
C PRO A 145 -6.23 -6.40 14.09
N LEU A 146 -6.28 -5.08 13.88
CA LEU A 146 -7.33 -4.43 13.09
C LEU A 146 -7.27 -4.82 11.61
N LEU A 147 -6.05 -4.91 11.05
CA LEU A 147 -5.84 -5.39 9.68
C LEU A 147 -6.26 -6.86 9.54
N ARG A 148 -6.03 -7.69 10.57
CA ARG A 148 -6.53 -9.09 10.59
C ARG A 148 -8.05 -9.17 10.69
N LYS A 149 -8.71 -8.25 11.44
CA LYS A 149 -10.17 -8.12 11.46
C LYS A 149 -10.71 -7.86 10.05
N TYR A 150 -10.06 -6.97 9.27
CA TYR A 150 -10.41 -6.74 7.86
C TYR A 150 -10.31 -8.03 7.02
N GLU A 151 -9.20 -8.77 7.13
CA GLU A 151 -9.01 -10.04 6.39
C GLU A 151 -10.09 -11.08 6.72
N GLN A 152 -10.41 -11.23 8.00
CA GLN A 152 -11.45 -12.15 8.47
C GLN A 152 -12.84 -11.77 7.96
N ALA A 153 -13.15 -10.48 7.95
CA ALA A 153 -14.47 -9.98 7.52
C ALA A 153 -14.68 -10.06 6.00
N THR A 154 -13.62 -9.87 5.21
CA THR A 154 -13.73 -9.81 3.75
C THR A 154 -13.28 -11.08 3.03
N GLY A 155 -12.49 -11.94 3.68
CA GLY A 155 -11.76 -13.02 3.03
C GLY A 155 -10.59 -12.54 2.13
N ASN A 156 -10.38 -11.22 2.02
CA ASN A 156 -9.29 -10.65 1.26
C ASN A 156 -8.06 -10.47 2.14
N GLN A 157 -6.92 -10.96 1.71
CA GLN A 157 -5.66 -10.70 2.40
C GLN A 157 -5.17 -9.28 2.10
N ILE A 158 -4.60 -8.62 3.12
CA ILE A 158 -3.80 -7.40 2.88
C ILE A 158 -2.57 -7.74 2.05
N SER A 159 -2.12 -6.81 1.22
CA SER A 159 -0.81 -6.89 0.57
C SER A 159 0.19 -5.99 1.28
N ILE A 160 1.46 -6.38 1.23
CA ILE A 160 2.56 -5.57 1.75
C ILE A 160 3.31 -4.93 0.58
N ALA A 161 3.62 -3.64 0.73
CA ALA A 161 4.59 -2.95 -0.12
C ALA A 161 5.87 -2.73 0.69
N SER A 162 7.00 -3.23 0.19
CA SER A 162 8.32 -2.99 0.76
C SER A 162 9.23 -2.29 -0.25
N VAL A 163 10.21 -1.54 0.24
CA VAL A 163 11.21 -0.87 -0.59
C VAL A 163 12.60 -1.32 -0.19
N VAL A 164 13.33 -1.84 -1.17
CA VAL A 164 14.73 -2.27 -1.03
C VAL A 164 15.63 -1.11 -1.47
N THR A 165 16.54 -0.71 -0.61
CA THR A 165 17.49 0.38 -0.80
C THR A 165 18.92 -0.11 -0.59
N SER A 166 19.93 0.68 -0.94
CA SER A 166 21.32 0.34 -0.69
C SER A 166 21.71 0.23 0.80
N ASN A 167 20.84 0.69 1.72
CA ASN A 167 21.11 0.59 3.16
C ASN A 167 20.33 -0.53 3.87
N ASN A 168 19.40 -1.23 3.17
CA ASN A 168 18.63 -2.31 3.78
C ASN A 168 18.62 -3.62 2.97
N TYR A 169 19.20 -3.65 1.76
CA TYR A 169 19.17 -4.84 0.90
C TYR A 169 19.75 -6.09 1.58
N GLN A 170 20.76 -5.94 2.44
CA GLN A 170 21.39 -7.06 3.15
C GLN A 170 20.42 -7.81 4.09
N TYR A 171 19.29 -7.21 4.43
CA TYR A 171 18.26 -7.79 5.27
C TYR A 171 17.04 -8.28 4.48
N TYR A 172 17.11 -8.31 3.14
CA TYR A 172 15.93 -8.56 2.32
C TYR A 172 15.36 -9.96 2.51
N ALA A 173 16.20 -11.00 2.54
CA ALA A 173 15.77 -12.37 2.76
C ALA A 173 15.16 -12.56 4.17
N GLU A 174 15.80 -11.98 5.19
CA GLU A 174 15.29 -11.99 6.56
C GLU A 174 13.95 -11.24 6.67
N SER A 175 13.83 -10.09 6.01
CA SER A 175 12.58 -9.31 5.96
C SER A 175 11.46 -10.10 5.28
N PHE A 176 11.78 -10.80 4.20
CA PHE A 176 10.83 -11.67 3.51
C PHE A 176 10.34 -12.79 4.42
N GLN A 177 11.25 -13.49 5.10
CA GLN A 177 10.90 -14.55 6.05
C GLN A 177 10.04 -14.01 7.20
N PHE A 178 10.43 -12.88 7.79
CA PHE A 178 9.64 -12.21 8.83
C PHE A 178 8.20 -11.92 8.39
N LEU A 179 7.99 -11.43 7.17
CA LEU A 179 6.65 -11.16 6.63
C LEU A 179 5.85 -12.45 6.42
N LEU A 180 6.51 -13.53 5.97
CA LEU A 180 5.88 -14.85 5.87
C LEU A 180 5.44 -15.38 7.24
N ASP A 181 6.28 -15.23 8.26
CA ASP A 181 5.99 -15.66 9.64
C ASP A 181 4.86 -14.85 10.27
N LEU A 182 4.71 -13.58 9.88
CA LEU A 182 3.51 -12.78 10.17
C LEU A 182 2.26 -13.26 9.44
N GLY A 183 2.34 -14.27 8.58
CA GLY A 183 1.21 -14.78 7.79
C GLY A 183 0.88 -13.95 6.53
N ILE A 184 1.77 -13.06 6.11
CA ILE A 184 1.61 -12.32 4.86
C ILE A 184 1.87 -13.26 3.67
N ARG A 185 1.00 -13.20 2.65
CA ARG A 185 1.10 -14.02 1.44
C ARG A 185 1.07 -13.20 0.14
N LYS A 186 0.87 -11.88 0.26
CA LYS A 186 0.90 -10.94 -0.87
C LYS A 186 1.95 -9.87 -0.57
N LEU A 187 3.11 -9.97 -1.21
CA LEU A 187 4.23 -9.06 -1.05
C LEU A 187 4.64 -8.48 -2.41
N GLU A 188 4.74 -7.18 -2.48
CA GLU A 188 5.31 -6.42 -3.60
C GLU A 188 6.53 -5.66 -3.10
N SER A 189 7.72 -6.02 -3.60
CA SER A 189 8.97 -5.35 -3.26
C SER A 189 9.44 -4.51 -4.45
N GLY A 190 9.66 -3.23 -4.22
CA GLY A 190 10.25 -2.31 -5.18
C GLY A 190 11.71 -2.00 -4.83
N ILE A 191 12.57 -1.85 -5.84
CA ILE A 191 13.94 -1.37 -5.65
C ILE A 191 13.93 0.16 -5.75
N ASP A 192 14.58 0.84 -4.82
CA ASP A 192 14.77 2.29 -4.91
C ASP A 192 15.80 2.61 -6.00
N HIS A 193 15.32 3.18 -7.10
CA HIS A 193 16.16 3.59 -8.23
C HIS A 193 16.85 4.95 -8.03
N TYR A 194 16.51 5.67 -6.98
CA TYR A 194 17.06 7.00 -6.70
C TYR A 194 18.21 6.96 -5.69
N CYS A 195 18.37 5.86 -4.93
CA CYS A 195 19.52 5.71 -4.06
C CYS A 195 20.77 5.28 -4.85
N MET A 196 21.95 5.58 -4.27
CA MET A 196 23.24 5.19 -4.88
C MET A 196 23.50 3.71 -4.62
N TRP A 197 23.60 2.94 -5.69
CA TRP A 197 23.97 1.52 -5.68
C TRP A 197 25.43 1.38 -6.19
N ASN A 198 26.27 0.68 -5.48
CA ASN A 198 27.58 0.27 -5.96
C ASN A 198 27.57 -1.22 -6.37
N GLU A 199 28.64 -1.70 -6.99
CA GLU A 199 28.73 -3.07 -7.47
C GLU A 199 28.59 -4.13 -6.37
N ASN A 200 29.12 -3.86 -5.17
CA ASN A 200 29.00 -4.77 -4.02
C ASN A 200 27.56 -4.84 -3.52
N ASP A 201 26.85 -3.70 -3.49
CA ASP A 201 25.42 -3.67 -3.11
C ASP A 201 24.59 -4.51 -4.09
N LEU A 202 24.86 -4.40 -5.39
CA LEU A 202 24.15 -5.15 -6.42
C LEU A 202 24.46 -6.65 -6.33
N HIS A 203 25.70 -7.01 -6.05
CA HIS A 203 26.09 -8.40 -5.83
C HIS A 203 25.40 -8.98 -4.59
N GLY A 204 25.43 -8.26 -3.46
CA GLY A 204 24.76 -8.67 -2.25
C GLY A 204 23.24 -8.74 -2.39
N LEU A 205 22.60 -7.80 -3.13
CA LEU A 205 21.17 -7.88 -3.43
C LEU A 205 20.83 -9.13 -4.22
N LYS A 206 21.67 -9.51 -5.20
CA LYS A 206 21.48 -10.76 -5.96
C LYS A 206 21.50 -11.98 -5.04
N GLU A 207 22.46 -12.06 -4.11
CA GLU A 207 22.52 -13.16 -3.13
C GLU A 207 21.25 -13.23 -2.26
N GLN A 208 20.73 -12.08 -1.83
CA GLN A 208 19.49 -12.00 -1.07
C GLN A 208 18.27 -12.47 -1.88
N LEU A 209 18.21 -12.11 -3.17
CA LEU A 209 17.14 -12.57 -4.07
C LEU A 209 17.19 -14.08 -4.31
N GLU A 210 18.38 -14.66 -4.43
CA GLU A 210 18.58 -16.10 -4.52
C GLU A 210 18.07 -16.83 -3.27
N GLN A 211 18.32 -16.29 -2.07
CA GLN A 211 17.77 -16.85 -0.83
C GLN A 211 16.24 -16.79 -0.81
N VAL A 212 15.64 -15.66 -1.18
CA VAL A 212 14.17 -15.53 -1.27
C VAL A 212 13.60 -16.52 -2.27
N PHE A 213 14.25 -16.73 -3.41
CA PHE A 213 13.80 -17.72 -4.39
C PHE A 213 13.75 -19.13 -3.79
N TYR A 214 14.77 -19.53 -3.02
CA TYR A 214 14.76 -20.83 -2.33
C TYR A 214 13.65 -20.93 -1.28
N PHE A 215 13.37 -19.87 -0.52
CA PHE A 215 12.22 -19.86 0.39
C PHE A 215 10.90 -20.05 -0.35
N CYS A 216 10.69 -19.37 -1.47
CA CYS A 216 9.48 -19.54 -2.27
C CYS A 216 9.32 -20.99 -2.78
N LEU A 217 10.38 -21.64 -3.21
CA LEU A 217 10.34 -23.04 -3.64
C LEU A 217 9.94 -23.98 -2.51
N LEU A 218 10.47 -23.80 -1.30
CA LEU A 218 10.12 -24.60 -0.14
C LEU A 218 8.65 -24.43 0.25
N TYR A 219 8.15 -23.20 0.29
CA TYR A 219 6.75 -22.91 0.61
C TYR A 219 5.75 -23.42 -0.44
N THR A 220 6.16 -23.56 -1.70
CA THR A 220 5.29 -24.11 -2.75
C THR A 220 5.30 -25.64 -2.79
N SER A 221 6.40 -26.29 -2.35
CA SER A 221 6.46 -27.77 -2.26
C SER A 221 5.64 -28.32 -1.10
N ASP A 222 5.61 -27.61 0.05
CA ASP A 222 4.83 -28.03 1.22
C ASP A 222 3.30 -27.78 1.07
N ALA A 223 2.90 -26.98 0.08
CA ALA A 223 1.49 -26.75 -0.25
C ALA A 223 0.90 -27.78 -1.24
N ALA A 224 1.72 -28.69 -1.73
CA ALA A 224 1.34 -29.72 -2.70
C ALA A 224 1.05 -31.11 -2.06
N ASP A 225 1.25 -31.25 -0.73
CA ASP A 225 0.90 -32.40 0.08
C ASP A 225 -0.38 -32.09 0.92
#